data_6eb47b3090963360defc2b6559653bbc
#
_entry.id   6eb47b3090963360defc2b6559653bbc
#
_cell.length_a   1.000
_cell.length_b   1.000
_cell.length_c   1.000
_cell.angle_alpha   90.00
_cell.angle_beta   90.00
_cell.angle_gamma   90.00
#
_symmetry.space_group_name_H-M   'P 1'
#
loop_
_entity.id
_entity.type
_entity.pdbx_description
1 polymer ?
#
loop_
_entity_poly.entity_id
_entity_poly.type
_entity_poly.pdbx_seq_one_letter_code
_entity_poly.pdbx_strand_id
1 'polypeptide(L)'
;RDSCNLFDGMVAIEGGKKSANGDLYNDMPDRFADALFIIPIGYIAGGFGIELGWLAALLAVMTAYFRWIGAYKTHQHFFNGPMAKQHRMALLTLAFVVATCTIHAGYDRMVCLIALIIINVGLVATLIHRLYLMSHTTNNEIK
;
A
#
# COMPACT_ATOMS: atom_id res chain seq x y z
N ARG A 1 -16.35 4.12 -3.13
CA ARG A 1 -15.45 2.94 -3.24
C ARG A 1 -15.51 2.05 -2.01
N ASP A 2 -15.62 2.65 -0.82
CA ASP A 2 -15.82 1.90 0.44
C ASP A 2 -17.20 1.24 0.50
N SER A 3 -18.22 1.88 -0.08
CA SER A 3 -19.56 1.30 -0.20
C SER A 3 -19.59 0.07 -1.11
N CYS A 4 -18.83 0.04 -2.21
CA CYS A 4 -18.72 -1.15 -3.08
C CYS A 4 -18.05 -2.32 -2.36
N ASN A 5 -17.00 -2.06 -1.57
CA ASN A 5 -16.36 -3.09 -0.74
C ASN A 5 -17.31 -3.63 0.35
N LEU A 6 -18.19 -2.79 0.88
CA LEU A 6 -19.20 -3.21 1.86
C LEU A 6 -20.26 -4.10 1.20
N PHE A 7 -20.72 -3.75 -0.01
CA PHE A 7 -21.67 -4.55 -0.79
C PHE A 7 -21.09 -5.89 -1.21
N ASP A 8 -19.85 -5.94 -1.70
CA ASP A 8 -19.16 -7.19 -2.03
C ASP A 8 -19.00 -8.11 -0.80
N GLY A 9 -18.69 -7.51 0.36
CA GLY A 9 -18.63 -8.25 1.63
C GLY A 9 -19.98 -8.80 2.08
N MET A 10 -21.06 -8.04 1.92
CA MET A 10 -22.43 -8.48 2.27
C MET A 10 -22.92 -9.59 1.34
N VAL A 11 -22.72 -9.46 0.03
CA VAL A 11 -23.08 -10.50 -0.96
C VAL A 11 -22.30 -11.80 -0.73
N ALA A 12 -21.02 -11.71 -0.34
CA ALA A 12 -20.20 -12.87 -0.01
C ALA A 12 -20.66 -13.59 1.28
N ILE A 13 -21.18 -12.85 2.25
CA ILE A 13 -21.71 -13.41 3.51
C ILE A 13 -23.07 -14.10 3.28
N GLU A 14 -23.96 -13.46 2.52
CA GLU A 14 -25.28 -14.02 2.20
C GLU A 14 -25.22 -15.21 1.24
N GLY A 15 -24.22 -15.20 0.32
CA GLY A 15 -24.03 -16.31 -0.65
C GLY A 15 -23.31 -17.53 -0.11
N GLY A 16 -22.84 -17.57 1.13
CA GLY A 16 -22.11 -18.70 1.71
C GLY A 16 -20.79 -19.04 1.00
N LYS A 17 -20.33 -18.18 0.07
CA LYS A 17 -19.14 -18.36 -0.77
C LYS A 17 -17.97 -17.52 -0.27
N LYS A 18 -17.54 -17.71 0.95
CA LYS A 18 -16.21 -17.28 1.38
C LYS A 18 -15.19 -18.24 0.78
N SER A 19 -14.89 -18.10 -0.51
CA SER A 19 -13.83 -18.87 -1.14
C SER A 19 -12.50 -18.16 -0.90
N ALA A 20 -11.45 -18.91 -0.56
CA ALA A 20 -10.08 -18.42 -0.45
C ALA A 20 -9.61 -17.65 -1.69
N ASN A 21 -10.26 -17.88 -2.83
CA ASN A 21 -10.00 -17.18 -4.08
C ASN A 21 -10.61 -15.76 -4.13
N GLY A 22 -11.66 -15.46 -3.38
CA GLY A 22 -12.31 -14.14 -3.38
C GLY A 22 -11.38 -13.04 -2.87
N ASP A 23 -10.62 -13.32 -1.82
CA ASP A 23 -9.64 -12.39 -1.25
C ASP A 23 -8.50 -12.09 -2.25
N LEU A 24 -8.10 -13.08 -3.05
CA LEU A 24 -7.07 -12.92 -4.08
C LEU A 24 -7.54 -12.00 -5.21
N TYR A 25 -8.76 -12.21 -5.70
CA TYR A 25 -9.34 -11.39 -6.78
C TYR A 25 -9.56 -9.93 -6.36
N ASN A 26 -9.81 -9.67 -5.09
CA ASN A 26 -9.93 -8.30 -4.56
C ASN A 26 -8.57 -7.63 -4.33
N ASP A 27 -7.56 -8.39 -3.89
CA ASP A 27 -6.26 -7.82 -3.51
C ASP A 27 -5.37 -7.53 -4.73
N MET A 28 -5.47 -8.31 -5.81
CA MET A 28 -4.67 -8.11 -7.02
C MET A 28 -4.93 -6.76 -7.73
N PRO A 29 -6.19 -6.37 -8.06
CA PRO A 29 -6.47 -5.09 -8.69
C PRO A 29 -5.97 -3.90 -7.87
N ASP A 30 -6.03 -4.03 -6.55
CA ASP A 30 -5.55 -3.01 -5.63
C ASP A 30 -4.04 -2.75 -5.75
N ARG A 31 -3.24 -3.78 -6.05
CA ARG A 31 -1.79 -3.64 -6.25
C ARG A 31 -1.47 -2.91 -7.54
N PHE A 32 -2.20 -3.25 -8.61
CA PHE A 32 -2.07 -2.51 -9.87
C PHE A 32 -2.50 -1.06 -9.72
N ALA A 33 -3.60 -0.81 -9.03
CA ALA A 33 -4.07 0.55 -8.76
C ALA A 33 -3.02 1.36 -7.97
N ASP A 34 -2.41 0.79 -6.93
CA ASP A 34 -1.35 1.44 -6.16
C ASP A 34 -0.18 1.87 -7.07
N ALA A 35 0.31 0.98 -7.94
CA ALA A 35 1.40 1.28 -8.87
C ALA A 35 0.99 2.36 -9.89
N LEU A 36 -0.22 2.26 -10.46
CA LEU A 36 -0.76 3.23 -11.41
C LEU A 36 -0.92 4.65 -10.84
N PHE A 37 -1.11 4.78 -9.54
CA PHE A 37 -1.18 6.08 -8.88
C PHE A 37 0.19 6.60 -8.45
N ILE A 38 1.09 5.74 -7.97
CA ILE A 38 2.39 6.15 -7.44
C ILE A 38 3.37 6.52 -8.55
N ILE A 39 3.45 5.72 -9.62
CA ILE A 39 4.41 5.92 -10.71
C ILE A 39 4.25 7.28 -11.39
N PRO A 40 3.03 7.73 -11.78
CA PRO A 40 2.85 9.04 -12.41
C PRO A 40 3.31 10.21 -11.54
N ILE A 41 3.16 10.11 -10.20
CA ILE A 41 3.65 11.14 -9.29
C ILE A 41 5.18 11.25 -9.37
N GLY A 42 5.88 10.13 -9.53
CA GLY A 42 7.32 10.13 -9.77
C GLY A 42 7.71 10.90 -11.03
N TYR A 43 6.95 10.74 -12.11
CA TYR A 43 7.18 11.49 -13.36
C TYR A 43 6.89 12.98 -13.21
N ILE A 44 5.85 13.36 -12.44
CA ILE A 44 5.55 14.77 -12.14
C ILE A 44 6.69 15.40 -11.32
N ALA A 45 7.19 14.68 -10.32
CA ALA A 45 8.32 15.14 -9.51
C ALA A 45 9.61 15.32 -10.35
N GLY A 46 9.78 14.49 -11.38
CA GLY A 46 10.93 14.55 -12.30
C GLY A 46 12.25 14.13 -11.66
N GLY A 47 13.30 14.02 -12.46
CA GLY A 47 14.63 13.67 -11.97
C GLY A 47 14.63 12.44 -11.07
N PHE A 48 15.18 12.56 -9.87
CA PHE A 48 15.22 11.48 -8.86
C PHE A 48 13.83 11.01 -8.37
N GLY A 49 12.78 11.81 -8.59
CA GLY A 49 11.40 11.44 -8.26
C GLY A 49 10.89 10.24 -9.06
N ILE A 50 11.38 10.04 -10.29
CA ILE A 50 11.01 8.89 -11.12
C ILE A 50 11.46 7.58 -10.45
N GLU A 51 12.69 7.54 -9.99
CA GLU A 51 13.26 6.37 -9.30
C GLU A 51 12.52 6.09 -7.99
N LEU A 52 12.22 7.13 -7.22
CA LEU A 52 11.42 7.03 -5.99
C LEU A 52 10.00 6.53 -6.26
N GLY A 53 9.38 6.92 -7.36
CA GLY A 53 8.05 6.44 -7.77
C GLY A 53 8.06 4.94 -8.04
N TRP A 54 9.03 4.45 -8.82
CA TRP A 54 9.19 3.04 -9.10
C TRP A 54 9.54 2.24 -7.85
N LEU A 55 10.43 2.76 -7.00
CA LEU A 55 10.78 2.13 -5.72
C LEU A 55 9.57 2.02 -4.80
N ALA A 56 8.77 3.08 -4.67
CA ALA A 56 7.57 3.07 -3.86
C ALA A 56 6.52 2.07 -4.37
N ALA A 57 6.33 1.96 -5.68
CA ALA A 57 5.44 0.98 -6.28
C ALA A 57 5.91 -0.46 -5.99
N LEU A 58 7.21 -0.74 -6.12
CA LEU A 58 7.80 -2.04 -5.80
C LEU A 58 7.64 -2.38 -4.31
N LEU A 59 7.96 -1.44 -3.41
CA LEU A 59 7.80 -1.62 -1.96
C LEU A 59 6.34 -1.85 -1.58
N ALA A 60 5.38 -1.19 -2.25
CA ALA A 60 3.96 -1.40 -2.03
C ALA A 60 3.54 -2.84 -2.37
N VAL A 61 4.02 -3.40 -3.47
CA VAL A 61 3.80 -4.80 -3.84
C VAL A 61 4.46 -5.74 -2.82
N MET A 62 5.70 -5.46 -2.42
CA MET A 62 6.41 -6.26 -1.44
C MET A 62 5.72 -6.30 -0.08
N THR A 63 5.17 -5.18 0.40
CA THR A 63 4.40 -5.16 1.66
C THR A 63 3.15 -6.03 1.59
N ALA A 64 2.51 -6.15 0.43
CA ALA A 64 1.40 -7.06 0.21
C ALA A 64 1.85 -8.52 0.19
N TYR A 65 2.94 -8.81 -0.50
CA TYR A 65 3.52 -10.15 -0.57
C TYR A 65 3.86 -10.70 0.81
N PHE A 66 4.54 -9.92 1.66
CA PHE A 66 4.84 -10.33 3.04
C PHE A 66 3.58 -10.51 3.89
N ARG A 67 2.52 -9.76 3.63
CA ARG A 67 1.22 -9.98 4.30
C ARG A 67 0.66 -11.36 3.97
N TRP A 68 0.72 -11.79 2.71
CA TRP A 68 0.25 -13.10 2.28
C TRP A 68 1.10 -14.24 2.87
N ILE A 69 2.42 -14.12 2.85
CA ILE A 69 3.31 -15.11 3.47
C ILE A 69 3.04 -15.22 4.98
N GLY A 70 2.88 -14.09 5.66
CA GLY A 70 2.55 -14.07 7.09
C GLY A 70 1.23 -14.78 7.38
N ALA A 71 0.18 -14.49 6.63
CA ALA A 71 -1.11 -15.14 6.77
C ALA A 71 -1.05 -16.65 6.50
N TYR A 72 -0.25 -17.09 5.53
CA TYR A 72 -0.06 -18.51 5.21
C TYR A 72 0.67 -19.27 6.32
N LYS A 73 1.71 -18.67 6.93
CA LYS A 73 2.52 -19.35 7.95
C LYS A 73 1.87 -19.36 9.34
N THR A 74 1.22 -18.27 9.74
CA THR A 74 0.78 -18.09 11.13
C THR A 74 -0.73 -18.14 11.28
N HIS A 75 -1.50 -18.38 10.21
CA HIS A 75 -2.96 -18.28 10.17
C HIS A 75 -3.52 -16.97 10.75
N GLN A 76 -2.68 -15.95 10.93
CA GLN A 76 -3.04 -14.63 11.41
C GLN A 76 -2.82 -13.58 10.33
N HIS A 77 -3.80 -12.70 10.14
CA HIS A 77 -3.69 -11.59 9.20
C HIS A 77 -3.01 -10.40 9.87
N PHE A 78 -1.75 -10.14 9.52
CA PHE A 78 -1.01 -8.97 9.98
C PHE A 78 -1.42 -7.71 9.19
N PHE A 79 -2.56 -7.11 9.58
CA PHE A 79 -3.05 -5.88 8.95
C PHE A 79 -2.31 -4.62 9.43
N ASN A 80 -1.58 -4.71 10.54
CA ASN A 80 -0.97 -3.56 11.18
C ASN A 80 0.35 -3.16 10.51
N GLY A 81 0.50 -1.87 10.25
CA GLY A 81 1.73 -1.25 9.78
C GLY A 81 1.54 0.27 9.71
N PRO A 82 2.59 1.07 9.98
CA PRO A 82 2.49 2.53 10.02
C PRO A 82 2.05 3.15 8.69
N MET A 83 2.33 2.49 7.57
CA MET A 83 1.91 2.93 6.23
C MET A 83 0.95 1.91 5.59
N ALA A 84 -0.19 1.66 6.26
CA ALA A 84 -1.29 0.89 5.70
C ALA A 84 -1.82 1.56 4.42
N LYS A 85 -2.50 0.78 3.55
CA LYS A 85 -3.07 1.25 2.28
C LYS A 85 -3.86 2.58 2.42
N GLN A 86 -4.64 2.71 3.50
CA GLN A 86 -5.46 3.91 3.76
C GLN A 86 -4.59 5.16 3.94
N HIS A 87 -3.54 5.11 4.76
CA HIS A 87 -2.63 6.23 4.99
C HIS A 87 -1.87 6.63 3.72
N ARG A 88 -1.40 5.64 2.94
CA ARG A 88 -0.73 5.89 1.67
C ARG A 88 -1.65 6.58 0.66
N MET A 89 -2.90 6.09 0.51
CA MET A 89 -3.86 6.70 -0.39
C MET A 89 -4.26 8.10 0.04
N ALA A 90 -4.45 8.32 1.35
CA ALA A 90 -4.73 9.66 1.89
C ALA A 90 -3.58 10.63 1.61
N LEU A 91 -2.33 10.20 1.82
CA LEU A 91 -1.14 11.02 1.55
C LEU A 91 -1.01 11.35 0.05
N LEU A 92 -1.24 10.37 -0.84
CA LEU A 92 -1.22 10.59 -2.28
C LEU A 92 -2.29 11.58 -2.73
N THR A 93 -3.52 11.42 -2.22
CA THR A 93 -4.62 12.35 -2.53
C THR A 93 -4.30 13.75 -2.04
N LEU A 94 -3.79 13.90 -0.82
CA LEU A 94 -3.36 15.18 -0.27
C LEU A 94 -2.24 15.80 -1.13
N ALA A 95 -1.23 15.02 -1.51
CA ALA A 95 -0.14 15.48 -2.35
C ALA A 95 -0.63 15.98 -3.70
N PHE A 96 -1.59 15.29 -4.34
CA PHE A 96 -2.20 15.75 -5.59
C PHE A 96 -2.97 17.06 -5.43
N VAL A 97 -3.77 17.18 -4.37
CA VAL A 97 -4.53 18.41 -4.10
C VAL A 97 -3.57 19.58 -3.88
N VAL A 98 -2.55 19.41 -3.04
CA VAL A 98 -1.56 20.45 -2.76
C VAL A 98 -0.74 20.79 -4.00
N ALA A 99 -0.28 19.79 -4.78
CA ALA A 99 0.45 20.02 -6.02
C ALA A 99 -0.38 20.82 -7.03
N THR A 100 -1.68 20.51 -7.14
CA THR A 100 -2.60 21.27 -8.02
C THR A 100 -2.77 22.72 -7.56
N CYS A 101 -2.86 22.96 -6.25
CA CYS A 101 -2.95 24.32 -5.70
C CYS A 101 -1.65 25.11 -5.86
N THR A 102 -0.50 24.44 -5.89
CA THR A 102 0.82 25.08 -5.97
C THR A 102 1.41 25.12 -7.37
N ILE A 103 0.71 24.62 -8.38
CA ILE A 103 1.19 24.57 -9.76
C ILE A 103 1.57 25.94 -10.31
N HIS A 104 0.78 26.99 -9.97
CA HIS A 104 1.05 28.36 -10.37
C HIS A 104 2.30 28.96 -9.68
N ALA A 105 2.67 28.42 -8.53
CA ALA A 105 3.84 28.85 -7.79
C ALA A 105 5.11 28.03 -8.13
N GLY A 106 4.99 26.98 -8.96
CA GLY A 106 6.09 26.12 -9.38
C GLY A 106 6.62 25.17 -8.30
N TYR A 107 5.87 24.96 -7.21
CA TYR A 107 6.26 24.05 -6.11
C TYR A 107 5.69 22.64 -6.27
N ASP A 108 4.92 22.36 -7.30
CA ASP A 108 4.28 21.08 -7.60
C ASP A 108 5.26 19.91 -7.55
N ARG A 109 6.43 20.05 -8.16
CA ARG A 109 7.49 19.05 -8.18
C ARG A 109 8.05 18.74 -6.79
N MET A 110 8.30 19.78 -5.98
CA MET A 110 8.79 19.62 -4.62
C MET A 110 7.78 18.90 -3.74
N VAL A 111 6.51 19.25 -3.84
CA VAL A 111 5.43 18.61 -3.09
C VAL A 111 5.34 17.12 -3.42
N CYS A 112 5.36 16.77 -4.70
CA CYS A 112 5.34 15.38 -5.14
C CYS A 112 6.59 14.61 -4.66
N LEU A 113 7.77 15.22 -4.71
CA LEU A 113 9.01 14.59 -4.26
C LEU A 113 9.01 14.33 -2.76
N ILE A 114 8.57 15.29 -1.95
CA ILE A 114 8.46 15.13 -0.50
C ILE A 114 7.46 14.03 -0.16
N ALA A 115 6.30 14.01 -0.82
CA ALA A 115 5.31 12.96 -0.62
C ALA A 115 5.86 11.57 -0.94
N LEU A 116 6.61 11.42 -2.03
CA LEU A 116 7.26 10.17 -2.40
C LEU A 116 8.31 9.71 -1.38
N ILE A 117 9.11 10.63 -0.84
CA ILE A 117 10.08 10.31 0.21
C ILE A 117 9.36 9.78 1.45
N ILE A 118 8.31 10.47 1.91
CA ILE A 118 7.53 10.06 3.08
C ILE A 118 6.91 8.67 2.85
N ILE A 119 6.36 8.42 1.65
CA ILE A 119 5.79 7.11 1.29
C ILE A 119 6.85 6.02 1.32
N ASN A 120 8.02 6.25 0.72
CA ASN A 120 9.10 5.27 0.71
C ASN A 120 9.57 4.92 2.11
N VAL A 121 9.83 5.92 2.96
CA VAL A 121 10.22 5.71 4.35
C VAL A 121 9.15 4.94 5.12
N GLY A 122 7.88 5.30 4.96
CA GLY A 122 6.77 4.61 5.60
C GLY A 122 6.60 3.17 5.14
N LEU A 123 6.82 2.89 3.85
CA LEU A 123 6.77 1.54 3.29
C LEU A 123 7.91 0.66 3.82
N VAL A 124 9.13 1.20 3.88
CA VAL A 124 10.29 0.49 4.45
C VAL A 124 10.05 0.19 5.93
N ALA A 125 9.59 1.17 6.71
CA ALA A 125 9.25 0.97 8.11
C ALA A 125 8.17 -0.12 8.30
N THR A 126 7.13 -0.12 7.45
CA THR A 126 6.07 -1.14 7.46
C THR A 126 6.62 -2.52 7.15
N LEU A 127 7.55 -2.61 6.20
CA LEU A 127 8.16 -3.86 5.76
C LEU A 127 9.03 -4.45 6.88
N ILE A 128 9.88 -3.64 7.50
CA ILE A 128 10.71 -4.04 8.63
C ILE A 128 9.85 -4.50 9.81
N HIS A 129 8.80 -3.75 10.13
CA HIS A 129 7.89 -4.09 11.23
C HIS A 129 7.19 -5.44 10.99
N ARG A 130 6.75 -5.72 9.77
CA ARG A 130 6.14 -7.00 9.41
C ARG A 130 7.12 -8.17 9.47
N LEU A 131 8.34 -7.98 8.96
CA LEU A 131 9.40 -8.99 9.05
C LEU A 131 9.73 -9.32 10.50
N TYR A 132 9.84 -8.31 11.35
CA TYR A 132 10.09 -8.50 12.78
C TYR A 132 8.98 -9.31 13.46
N LEU A 133 7.72 -8.98 13.23
CA LEU A 133 6.58 -9.72 13.77
C LEU A 133 6.57 -11.18 13.29
N MET A 134 6.81 -11.41 12.00
CA MET A 134 6.86 -12.76 11.44
C MET A 134 7.98 -13.60 12.07
N SER A 135 9.17 -13.02 12.25
CA SER A 135 10.31 -13.73 12.86
C SER A 135 10.05 -14.10 14.32
N HIS A 136 9.40 -13.20 15.06
CA HIS A 136 9.08 -13.41 16.47
C HIS A 136 8.01 -14.50 16.67
N THR A 137 6.99 -14.51 15.81
CA THR A 137 5.92 -15.52 15.89
C THR A 137 6.42 -16.91 15.52
N THR A 138 7.26 -17.03 14.50
CA THR A 138 7.85 -18.32 14.07
C THR A 138 8.76 -18.91 15.15
N ASN A 139 9.50 -18.10 15.89
CA ASN A 139 10.36 -18.57 16.99
C ASN A 139 9.57 -19.09 18.21
N ASN A 140 8.34 -18.62 18.42
CA ASN A 140 7.49 -19.05 19.51
C ASN A 140 6.74 -20.36 19.21
N GLU A 141 6.55 -20.72 17.95
CA GLU A 141 5.95 -21.99 17.54
C GLU A 141 6.93 -23.18 17.53
N ILE A 142 8.24 -22.90 17.55
CA ILE A 142 9.29 -23.94 17.56
C ILE A 142 9.68 -24.36 19.01
N LYS A 143 9.21 -23.65 20.02
CA LYS A 143 9.39 -24.00 21.44
C LYS A 143 8.20 -24.73 22.01
#